data_4cd4d0828ebbceac865f43051911d678
#
_entry.id   4cd4d0828ebbceac865f43051911d678
#
_cell.length_a   1.000
_cell.length_b   1.000
_cell.length_c   1.000
_cell.angle_alpha   90.00
_cell.angle_beta   90.00
_cell.angle_gamma   90.00
#
_symmetry.space_group_name_H-M   'P 1'
#
loop_
_entity.id
_entity.type
_entity.pdbx_description
1 polymer ?
#
loop_
_entity_poly.entity_id
_entity_poly.type
_entity_poly.pdbx_seq_one_letter_code
_entity_poly.pdbx_strand_id
1 'polypeptide(L)'
;MLFRSTYTVGQVIRDANPKVSPQSNVAEASIEMTKSDLGVVSVVDQDGVLIGVFTDGDLRRATTQYQNLSNVKMEELMVKNPKTVNQETILQEAVDTMHEGKIDNLIVVDQQNRPVGVIDVQDLLEDGLF
;
A
#
# COMPACT_ATOMS: atom_id res chain seq x y z
N MET A 1 1.49 24.43 -5.71
CA MET A 1 0.12 24.81 -5.59
C MET A 1 -0.25 25.02 -4.14
N LEU A 2 -1.04 26.05 -3.92
CA LEU A 2 -1.39 26.45 -2.56
C LEU A 2 -2.20 25.39 -1.81
N PHE A 3 -3.10 24.70 -2.52
CA PHE A 3 -3.98 23.72 -1.89
C PHE A 3 -3.21 22.53 -1.35
N ARG A 4 -2.20 22.07 -2.08
CA ARG A 4 -1.43 20.89 -1.71
C ARG A 4 -0.78 21.05 -0.33
N SER A 5 -0.25 22.24 -0.07
CA SER A 5 0.49 22.50 1.17
C SER A 5 -0.40 22.58 2.41
N THR A 6 -1.73 22.70 2.23
CA THR A 6 -2.67 22.77 3.34
C THR A 6 -3.38 21.46 3.62
N TYR A 7 -3.31 20.48 2.68
CA TYR A 7 -3.96 19.19 2.87
C TYR A 7 -3.14 18.27 3.75
N THR A 8 -3.85 17.44 4.52
CA THR A 8 -3.25 16.32 5.21
C THR A 8 -3.59 15.03 4.46
N VAL A 9 -2.85 13.98 4.75
CA VAL A 9 -3.08 12.66 4.18
C VAL A 9 -4.50 12.19 4.44
N GLY A 10 -5.03 12.41 5.65
CA GLY A 10 -6.37 11.97 6.01
C GLY A 10 -7.46 12.58 5.17
N GLN A 11 -7.22 13.73 4.55
CA GLN A 11 -8.21 14.40 3.72
C GLN A 11 -8.28 13.85 2.30
N VAL A 12 -7.26 13.09 1.87
CA VAL A 12 -7.18 12.57 0.49
C VAL A 12 -7.04 11.05 0.45
N ILE A 13 -7.03 10.40 1.59
CA ILE A 13 -6.87 8.96 1.69
C ILE A 13 -8.04 8.24 1.00
N ARG A 14 -7.73 7.13 0.32
CA ARG A 14 -8.78 6.29 -0.23
C ARG A 14 -9.32 5.40 0.89
N ASP A 15 -10.65 5.24 0.94
CA ASP A 15 -11.33 4.40 1.93
C ASP A 15 -10.92 2.94 1.88
N ALA A 16 -10.57 2.45 0.70
CA ALA A 16 -10.19 1.05 0.54
C ALA A 16 -8.97 0.73 1.40
N ASN A 17 -9.01 -0.43 2.04
CA ASN A 17 -7.94 -0.84 2.96
C ASN A 17 -7.69 -2.34 2.81
N PRO A 18 -7.18 -2.78 1.62
CA PRO A 18 -6.99 -4.20 1.35
C PRO A 18 -5.89 -4.78 2.23
N LYS A 19 -6.20 -5.92 2.84
CA LYS A 19 -5.30 -6.58 3.80
C LYS A 19 -5.33 -8.08 3.61
N VAL A 20 -4.20 -8.70 3.81
CA VAL A 20 -4.08 -10.17 3.85
C VAL A 20 -3.16 -10.55 5.01
N SER A 21 -3.11 -11.83 5.33
CA SER A 21 -2.20 -12.34 6.36
C SER A 21 -0.89 -12.81 5.72
N PRO A 22 0.17 -12.97 6.52
CA PRO A 22 1.43 -13.54 6.00
C PRO A 22 1.26 -14.95 5.45
N GLN A 23 0.20 -15.65 5.86
CA GLN A 23 -0.08 -17.01 5.39
C GLN A 23 -0.90 -17.05 4.12
N SER A 24 -1.42 -15.92 3.67
CA SER A 24 -2.19 -15.82 2.43
C SER A 24 -1.31 -16.09 1.23
N ASN A 25 -1.90 -16.64 0.18
CA ASN A 25 -1.20 -16.87 -1.08
C ASN A 25 -1.45 -15.74 -2.08
N VAL A 26 -0.84 -15.84 -3.26
CA VAL A 26 -0.95 -14.83 -4.30
C VAL A 26 -2.39 -14.65 -4.77
N ALA A 27 -3.16 -15.74 -4.88
CA ALA A 27 -4.55 -15.65 -5.34
C ALA A 27 -5.39 -14.80 -4.39
N GLU A 28 -5.21 -15.01 -3.08
CA GLU A 28 -5.93 -14.24 -2.06
C GLU A 28 -5.54 -12.76 -2.10
N ALA A 29 -4.26 -12.47 -2.27
CA ALA A 29 -3.77 -11.10 -2.38
C ALA A 29 -4.35 -10.42 -3.64
N SER A 30 -4.36 -11.14 -4.76
CA SER A 30 -4.89 -10.62 -6.02
C SER A 30 -6.38 -10.31 -5.93
N ILE A 31 -7.14 -11.13 -5.22
CA ILE A 31 -8.57 -10.88 -4.99
C ILE A 31 -8.75 -9.55 -4.24
N GLU A 32 -7.97 -9.33 -3.19
CA GLU A 32 -8.08 -8.09 -2.41
C GLU A 32 -7.69 -6.87 -3.24
N MET A 33 -6.65 -6.96 -4.05
CA MET A 33 -6.27 -5.88 -4.95
C MET A 33 -7.38 -5.57 -5.95
N THR A 34 -8.00 -6.59 -6.52
CA THR A 34 -9.07 -6.43 -7.49
C THR A 34 -10.29 -5.77 -6.86
N LYS A 35 -10.69 -6.22 -5.67
CA LYS A 35 -11.83 -5.65 -4.95
C LYS A 35 -11.65 -4.18 -4.63
N SER A 36 -10.44 -3.79 -4.27
CA SER A 36 -10.14 -2.41 -3.87
C SER A 36 -9.77 -1.51 -5.03
N ASP A 37 -9.53 -2.09 -6.20
CA ASP A 37 -9.02 -1.37 -7.37
C ASP A 37 -7.71 -0.65 -7.05
N LEU A 38 -6.85 -1.33 -6.32
CA LEU A 38 -5.53 -0.83 -5.94
C LEU A 38 -4.47 -1.85 -6.32
N GLY A 39 -3.30 -1.36 -6.68
CA GLY A 39 -2.17 -2.21 -7.03
C GLY A 39 -1.31 -2.60 -5.83
N VAL A 40 -1.88 -2.57 -4.63
CA VAL A 40 -1.16 -2.88 -3.39
C VAL A 40 -2.09 -3.55 -2.40
N VAL A 41 -1.54 -4.40 -1.56
CA VAL A 41 -2.24 -4.97 -0.42
C VAL A 41 -1.31 -4.94 0.78
N SER A 42 -1.85 -4.60 1.95
CA SER A 42 -1.10 -4.65 3.20
C SER A 42 -1.07 -6.07 3.73
N VAL A 43 0.08 -6.49 4.23
CA VAL A 43 0.21 -7.76 4.93
C VAL A 43 0.26 -7.44 6.41
N VAL A 44 -0.70 -7.97 7.16
CA VAL A 44 -0.83 -7.66 8.59
C VAL A 44 -0.77 -8.94 9.43
N ASP A 45 -0.29 -8.80 10.66
CA ASP A 45 -0.28 -9.92 11.59
C ASP A 45 -1.67 -10.10 12.22
N GLN A 46 -1.78 -11.02 13.16
CA GLN A 46 -3.06 -11.35 13.77
C GLN A 46 -3.65 -10.20 14.61
N ASP A 47 -2.82 -9.23 14.99
CA ASP A 47 -3.28 -8.03 15.70
C ASP A 47 -3.58 -6.88 14.77
N GLY A 48 -3.45 -7.10 13.46
CA GLY A 48 -3.71 -6.08 12.46
C GLY A 48 -2.55 -5.15 12.21
N VAL A 49 -1.38 -5.43 12.78
CA VAL A 49 -0.18 -4.59 12.62
C VAL A 49 0.46 -4.86 11.27
N LEU A 50 0.84 -3.79 10.59
CA LEU A 50 1.47 -3.86 9.27
C LEU A 50 2.86 -4.48 9.39
N ILE A 51 3.10 -5.55 8.63
CA ILE A 51 4.41 -6.22 8.60
C ILE A 51 5.02 -6.23 7.22
N GLY A 52 4.25 -5.91 6.18
CA GLY A 52 4.77 -5.87 4.82
C GLY A 52 3.74 -5.40 3.84
N VAL A 53 4.15 -5.24 2.59
CA VAL A 53 3.24 -4.93 1.48
C VAL A 53 3.56 -5.80 0.29
N PHE A 54 2.56 -5.99 -0.55
CA PHE A 54 2.70 -6.74 -1.80
C PHE A 54 2.01 -5.94 -2.89
N THR A 55 2.73 -5.71 -3.99
CA THR A 55 2.25 -4.86 -5.08
C THR A 55 2.15 -5.63 -6.39
N ASP A 56 1.51 -5.00 -7.38
CA ASP A 56 1.46 -5.56 -8.75
C ASP A 56 2.86 -5.80 -9.30
N GLY A 57 3.81 -4.91 -9.01
CA GLY A 57 5.19 -5.09 -9.43
C GLY A 57 5.83 -6.31 -8.80
N ASP A 58 5.54 -6.53 -7.51
CA ASP A 58 6.04 -7.71 -6.80
C ASP A 58 5.45 -8.99 -7.40
N LEU A 59 4.17 -8.95 -7.78
CA LEU A 59 3.52 -10.09 -8.44
C LEU A 59 4.20 -10.41 -9.77
N ARG A 60 4.46 -9.40 -10.59
CA ARG A 60 5.14 -9.62 -11.87
C ARG A 60 6.51 -10.23 -11.68
N ARG A 61 7.28 -9.74 -10.70
CA ARG A 61 8.61 -10.30 -10.40
C ARG A 61 8.51 -11.74 -9.91
N ALA A 62 7.51 -12.04 -9.09
CA ALA A 62 7.32 -13.40 -8.58
C ALA A 62 7.03 -14.39 -9.71
N THR A 63 6.28 -13.98 -10.74
CA THR A 63 5.96 -14.88 -11.86
C THR A 63 7.20 -15.29 -12.64
N THR A 64 8.28 -14.52 -12.59
CA THR A 64 9.52 -14.88 -13.27
C THR A 64 10.47 -15.67 -12.37
N GLN A 65 10.29 -15.63 -11.06
CA GLN A 65 11.17 -16.30 -10.11
C GLN A 65 10.66 -17.68 -9.69
N TYR A 66 9.37 -17.90 -9.75
CA TYR A 66 8.74 -19.14 -9.30
C TYR A 66 7.99 -19.80 -10.44
N GLN A 67 8.14 -21.11 -10.58
CA GLN A 67 7.38 -21.86 -11.57
C GLN A 67 5.92 -22.01 -11.17
N ASN A 68 5.66 -22.09 -9.87
CA ASN A 68 4.33 -22.29 -9.33
C ASN A 68 4.18 -21.44 -8.06
N LEU A 69 3.23 -20.52 -8.09
CA LEU A 69 2.98 -19.62 -6.96
C LEU A 69 1.91 -20.14 -5.99
N SER A 70 1.31 -21.29 -6.28
CA SER A 70 0.17 -21.79 -5.49
C SER A 70 0.47 -21.95 -4.01
N ASN A 71 1.68 -22.36 -3.68
CA ASN A 71 2.08 -22.61 -2.29
C ASN A 71 3.00 -21.56 -1.72
N VAL A 72 3.22 -20.47 -2.45
CA VAL A 72 4.10 -19.39 -1.98
C VAL A 72 3.26 -18.41 -1.18
N LYS A 73 3.69 -18.15 0.04
CA LYS A 73 2.94 -17.30 0.98
C LYS A 73 3.41 -15.85 0.91
N MET A 74 2.54 -14.95 1.35
CA MET A 74 2.88 -13.52 1.38
C MET A 74 4.12 -13.24 2.22
N GLU A 75 4.35 -13.99 3.30
CA GLU A 75 5.55 -13.78 4.11
C GLU A 75 6.85 -13.99 3.32
N GLU A 76 6.80 -14.76 2.24
CA GLU A 76 7.96 -15.00 1.37
C GLU A 76 8.10 -13.94 0.29
N LEU A 77 7.00 -13.30 -0.12
CA LEU A 77 6.98 -12.39 -1.25
C LEU A 77 6.88 -10.92 -0.87
N MET A 78 6.35 -10.62 0.30
CA MET A 78 6.10 -9.24 0.72
C MET A 78 7.40 -8.45 0.87
N VAL A 79 7.30 -7.15 0.64
CA VAL A 79 8.36 -6.22 0.98
C VAL A 79 8.19 -5.87 2.46
N LYS A 80 9.20 -6.16 3.27
CA LYS A 80 9.16 -5.91 4.71
C LYS A 80 9.46 -4.46 5.02
N ASN A 81 8.95 -3.98 6.15
CA ASN A 81 9.19 -2.62 6.64
C ASN A 81 8.87 -1.56 5.56
N PRO A 82 7.64 -1.56 5.03
CA PRO A 82 7.27 -0.60 4.01
C PRO A 82 7.27 0.81 4.56
N LYS A 83 7.44 1.79 3.66
CA LYS A 83 7.28 3.19 4.04
C LYS A 83 5.82 3.47 4.33
N THR A 84 5.56 4.24 5.37
CA THR A 84 4.20 4.58 5.79
C THR A 84 4.11 6.05 6.16
N VAL A 85 2.88 6.53 6.24
CA VAL A 85 2.57 7.85 6.78
C VAL A 85 1.34 7.70 7.67
N ASN A 86 1.03 8.74 8.44
CA ASN A 86 -0.20 8.76 9.23
C ASN A 86 -1.16 9.80 8.65
N GLN A 87 -2.36 9.87 9.20
CA GLN A 87 -3.40 10.76 8.66
C GLN A 87 -3.09 12.24 8.86
N GLU A 88 -2.28 12.59 9.86
CA GLU A 88 -1.90 13.96 10.16
C GLU A 88 -0.73 14.44 9.31
N THR A 89 -0.05 13.56 8.61
CA THR A 89 1.08 13.93 7.74
C THR A 89 0.60 14.90 6.67
N ILE A 90 1.37 15.95 6.44
CA ILE A 90 1.07 16.92 5.39
C ILE A 90 1.22 16.23 4.03
N LEU A 91 0.26 16.46 3.14
CA LEU A 91 0.23 15.77 1.85
C LEU A 91 1.53 15.95 1.06
N GLN A 92 2.12 17.17 1.09
CA GLN A 92 3.38 17.41 0.37
C GLN A 92 4.48 16.46 0.84
N GLU A 93 4.55 16.21 2.14
CA GLU A 93 5.53 15.28 2.69
C GLU A 93 5.32 13.85 2.18
N ALA A 94 4.06 13.43 2.11
CA ALA A 94 3.72 12.11 1.57
C ALA A 94 4.09 12.02 0.08
N VAL A 95 3.81 13.07 -0.68
CA VAL A 95 4.16 13.14 -2.11
C VAL A 95 5.67 13.04 -2.29
N ASP A 96 6.43 13.76 -1.46
CA ASP A 96 7.90 13.70 -1.51
C ASP A 96 8.40 12.29 -1.21
N THR A 97 7.80 11.63 -0.23
CA THR A 97 8.14 10.24 0.10
C THR A 97 7.90 9.31 -1.10
N MET A 98 6.79 9.50 -1.79
CA MET A 98 6.46 8.69 -2.97
C MET A 98 7.45 8.94 -4.11
N HIS A 99 7.80 10.21 -4.35
CA HIS A 99 8.78 10.57 -5.38
C HIS A 99 10.16 9.99 -5.09
N GLU A 100 10.64 10.16 -3.88
CA GLU A 100 11.96 9.70 -3.47
C GLU A 100 12.07 8.18 -3.51
N GLY A 101 11.01 7.50 -3.09
CA GLY A 101 10.97 6.05 -3.07
C GLY A 101 10.57 5.43 -4.39
N LYS A 102 10.13 6.23 -5.36
CA LYS A 102 9.59 5.76 -6.65
C LYS A 102 8.48 4.74 -6.42
N ILE A 103 7.58 5.05 -5.49
CA ILE A 103 6.46 4.18 -5.13
C ILE A 103 5.15 4.85 -5.53
N ASP A 104 4.21 4.04 -5.98
CA ASP A 104 2.91 4.51 -6.48
C ASP A 104 1.82 4.45 -5.43
N ASN A 105 2.04 3.73 -4.36
CA ASN A 105 1.08 3.55 -3.26
C ASN A 105 1.80 3.73 -1.94
N LEU A 106 1.15 4.40 -1.01
CA LEU A 106 1.72 4.63 0.31
C LEU A 106 0.68 4.23 1.35
N ILE A 107 1.06 3.32 2.22
CA ILE A 107 0.14 2.83 3.26
C ILE A 107 0.05 3.87 4.36
N VAL A 108 -1.18 4.16 4.76
CA VAL A 108 -1.45 5.07 5.88
C VAL A 108 -1.77 4.22 7.10
N VAL A 109 -1.08 4.50 8.20
CA VAL A 109 -1.23 3.73 9.43
C VAL A 109 -1.67 4.61 10.60
N ASP A 110 -2.24 3.98 11.62
CA ASP A 110 -2.57 4.65 12.88
C ASP A 110 -1.37 4.60 13.84
N GLN A 111 -1.58 5.03 15.08
CA GLN A 111 -0.52 5.07 16.09
C GLN A 111 -0.03 3.70 16.50
N GLN A 112 -0.82 2.66 16.26
CA GLN A 112 -0.42 1.28 16.56
C GLN A 112 0.14 0.57 15.33
N ASN A 113 0.48 1.32 14.29
CA ASN A 113 1.02 0.79 13.03
C ASN A 113 0.05 -0.17 12.33
N ARG A 114 -1.24 0.09 12.45
CA ARG A 114 -2.27 -0.67 11.73
C ARG A 114 -2.71 0.12 10.50
N PRO A 115 -2.81 -0.54 9.34
CA PRO A 115 -3.26 0.16 8.13
C PRO A 115 -4.68 0.71 8.29
N VAL A 116 -4.87 1.96 7.87
CA VAL A 116 -6.20 2.59 7.85
C VAL A 116 -6.60 3.00 6.44
N GLY A 117 -5.70 2.91 5.48
CA GLY A 117 -6.01 3.23 4.09
C GLY A 117 -4.76 3.35 3.26
N VAL A 118 -4.93 3.89 2.06
CA VAL A 118 -3.85 3.98 1.06
C VAL A 118 -3.93 5.34 0.38
N ILE A 119 -2.77 5.93 0.10
CA ILE A 119 -2.67 7.02 -0.87
C ILE A 119 -2.16 6.43 -2.16
N ASP A 120 -2.89 6.64 -3.24
CA ASP A 120 -2.52 6.15 -4.56
C ASP A 120 -2.18 7.31 -5.47
N VAL A 121 -1.04 7.23 -6.16
CA VAL A 121 -0.58 8.30 -7.03
C VAL A 121 -1.63 8.64 -8.10
N GLN A 122 -2.35 7.64 -8.59
CA GLN A 122 -3.34 7.86 -9.63
C GLN A 122 -4.48 8.74 -9.15
N ASP A 123 -4.92 8.53 -7.91
CA ASP A 123 -5.96 9.38 -7.30
C ASP A 123 -5.48 10.83 -7.18
N LEU A 124 -4.23 11.02 -6.80
CA LEU A 124 -3.68 12.36 -6.65
C LEU A 124 -3.56 13.06 -8.01
N LEU A 125 -3.18 12.33 -9.05
CA LEU A 125 -3.10 12.87 -10.40
C LEU A 125 -4.48 13.31 -10.90
N GLU A 126 -5.49 12.48 -10.68
CA GLU A 126 -6.87 12.77 -11.09
C GLU A 126 -7.41 14.02 -10.38
N ASP A 127 -7.00 14.20 -9.13
CA ASP A 127 -7.43 15.35 -8.32
C ASP A 127 -6.55 16.58 -8.49
N GLY A 128 -5.52 16.48 -9.33
CA GLY A 128 -4.61 17.60 -9.56
C GLY A 128 -3.68 17.90 -8.41
N LEU A 129 -3.43 16.93 -7.53
CA LEU A 129 -2.66 17.11 -6.30
C LEU A 129 -1.24 16.57 -6.37
N PHE A 130 -0.86 15.98 -7.50
CA PHE A 130 0.46 15.36 -7.62
C PHE A 130 1.40 16.06 -8.59
#